data_fadff53fc7725a6843d0fb2c69f82996
#
_entry.id   fadff53fc7725a6843d0fb2c69f82996
#
_cell.length_a   1.000
_cell.length_b   1.000
_cell.length_c   1.000
_cell.angle_alpha   90.00
_cell.angle_beta   90.00
_cell.angle_gamma   90.00
#
_symmetry.space_group_name_H-M   'P 1'
#
loop_
_entity.id
_entity.type
_entity.pdbx_description
1 polymer ?
#
loop_
_entity_poly.entity_id
_entity_poly.type
_entity_poly.pdbx_seq_one_letter_code
_entity_poly.pdbx_strand_id
1 'polypeptide(L)'
;MIEYLNLKRMTAMHADEIAQAVTGVVNGGRYLQGDATREFEHDYARYIGTRHCIGCGNGLDALTLILRAYIELGRLAEGDEVIVPANTYIASILAVTENRLKPILVEPDITTYNIDANLIEQAITPRTRAVLIVHLYGRCAYTPQIAAICRRHGLLLIEDNAQAHGCRFGDAHTGALGDAAGHSFYPGKNLGALGDAGAVTTDDDSLAATVRAIANYGSHKKYVFDYCGRNSRIDEIQAAVLRVKLRYLDRDNQRRKDIARYYLDHIHNPLVALPADRNNDSVWHIFPIRCNDRDALARHLLQRGIQTLIHYPIAPHRQRCYLAWSHLSLPITEQIHAQELSLPLAPYLSDEECRQVAEAVSDYSPSNGNRP
;
A
#
# COMPACT_ATOMS: atom_id res chain seq x y z
N MET A 1 -10.71 -18.09 -18.46
CA MET A 1 -9.63 -17.99 -17.44
C MET A 1 -9.89 -16.73 -16.63
N ILE A 2 -9.93 -16.84 -15.32
CA ILE A 2 -10.05 -15.72 -14.40
C ILE A 2 -8.62 -15.27 -14.06
N GLU A 3 -8.23 -14.11 -14.60
CA GLU A 3 -6.91 -13.53 -14.33
C GLU A 3 -6.87 -12.98 -12.90
N TYR A 4 -5.70 -13.03 -12.25
CA TYR A 4 -5.53 -12.43 -10.92
C TYR A 4 -5.90 -10.94 -10.92
N LEU A 5 -5.42 -10.20 -11.93
CA LEU A 5 -5.77 -8.80 -12.20
C LEU A 5 -5.64 -8.49 -13.68
N ASN A 6 -6.70 -7.96 -14.29
CA ASN A 6 -6.72 -7.53 -15.67
C ASN A 6 -6.85 -6.01 -15.77
N LEU A 7 -5.72 -5.32 -16.00
CA LEU A 7 -5.69 -3.86 -16.09
C LEU A 7 -6.51 -3.31 -17.27
N LYS A 8 -6.67 -4.07 -18.35
CA LYS A 8 -7.52 -3.68 -19.48
C LYS A 8 -8.99 -3.61 -19.04
N ARG A 9 -9.48 -4.64 -18.33
CA ARG A 9 -10.85 -4.64 -17.77
C ARG A 9 -11.03 -3.49 -16.74
N MET A 10 -10.02 -3.24 -15.88
CA MET A 10 -10.05 -2.11 -14.94
C MET A 10 -10.20 -0.76 -15.65
N THR A 11 -9.41 -0.53 -16.69
CA THR A 11 -9.46 0.73 -17.46
C THR A 11 -10.77 0.86 -18.22
N ALA A 12 -11.29 -0.25 -18.76
CA ALA A 12 -12.54 -0.28 -19.51
C ALA A 12 -13.77 0.15 -18.69
N MET A 13 -13.72 0.07 -17.36
CA MET A 13 -14.82 0.53 -16.49
C MET A 13 -15.13 2.03 -16.64
N HIS A 14 -14.13 2.83 -17.04
CA HIS A 14 -14.24 4.29 -17.17
C HIS A 14 -13.53 4.80 -18.43
N ALA A 15 -13.52 4.00 -19.51
CA ALA A 15 -12.68 4.20 -20.70
C ALA A 15 -12.88 5.58 -21.36
N ASP A 16 -14.14 5.99 -21.57
CA ASP A 16 -14.46 7.23 -22.28
C ASP A 16 -13.98 8.48 -21.52
N GLU A 17 -14.22 8.50 -20.20
CA GLU A 17 -13.81 9.63 -19.37
C GLU A 17 -12.28 9.69 -19.22
N ILE A 18 -11.63 8.52 -19.12
CA ILE A 18 -10.17 8.43 -19.09
C ILE A 18 -9.59 8.92 -20.42
N ALA A 19 -10.12 8.48 -21.55
CA ALA A 19 -9.68 8.92 -22.88
C ALA A 19 -9.85 10.43 -23.05
N GLN A 20 -10.97 10.99 -22.63
CA GLN A 20 -11.23 12.44 -22.67
C GLN A 20 -10.23 13.21 -21.80
N ALA A 21 -9.96 12.75 -20.57
CA ALA A 21 -9.01 13.37 -19.65
C ALA A 21 -7.59 13.39 -20.22
N VAL A 22 -7.11 12.25 -20.75
CA VAL A 22 -5.80 12.14 -21.39
C VAL A 22 -5.69 13.05 -22.62
N THR A 23 -6.70 13.02 -23.49
CA THR A 23 -6.76 13.88 -24.69
C THR A 23 -6.73 15.36 -24.32
N GLY A 24 -7.43 15.76 -23.25
CA GLY A 24 -7.41 17.12 -22.73
C GLY A 24 -6.00 17.59 -22.36
N VAL A 25 -5.24 16.77 -21.67
CA VAL A 25 -3.84 17.08 -21.33
C VAL A 25 -2.95 17.20 -22.59
N VAL A 26 -3.09 16.25 -23.53
CA VAL A 26 -2.32 16.23 -24.78
C VAL A 26 -2.59 17.51 -25.59
N ASN A 27 -3.85 17.89 -25.76
CA ASN A 27 -4.25 19.08 -26.49
C ASN A 27 -3.81 20.38 -25.79
N GLY A 28 -3.73 20.38 -24.45
CA GLY A 28 -3.27 21.52 -23.66
C GLY A 28 -1.75 21.73 -23.70
N GLY A 29 -0.95 20.70 -24.08
CA GLY A 29 0.50 20.76 -24.24
C GLY A 29 1.29 21.00 -22.95
N ARG A 30 0.66 20.95 -21.78
CA ARG A 30 1.33 21.08 -20.47
C ARG A 30 1.35 19.71 -19.79
N TYR A 31 2.53 19.12 -19.61
CA TYR A 31 2.69 17.74 -19.20
C TYR A 31 3.18 17.55 -17.75
N LEU A 32 3.62 18.64 -17.10
CA LEU A 32 4.12 18.63 -15.72
C LEU A 32 3.68 19.88 -14.96
N GLN A 33 3.33 19.68 -13.68
CA GLN A 33 3.00 20.76 -12.72
C GLN A 33 1.93 21.73 -13.23
N GLY A 34 0.94 21.22 -13.95
CA GLY A 34 -0.16 21.96 -14.54
C GLY A 34 -1.43 21.95 -13.69
N ASP A 35 -2.55 22.14 -14.39
CA ASP A 35 -3.86 22.24 -13.76
C ASP A 35 -4.33 20.88 -13.25
N ALA A 36 -4.13 19.81 -14.03
CA ALA A 36 -4.55 18.47 -13.62
C ALA A 36 -3.84 18.02 -12.34
N THR A 37 -2.54 18.33 -12.19
CA THR A 37 -1.80 18.06 -10.94
C THR A 37 -2.39 18.84 -9.78
N ARG A 38 -2.60 20.17 -9.91
CA ARG A 38 -3.14 21.00 -8.82
C ARG A 38 -4.54 20.57 -8.39
N GLU A 39 -5.37 20.26 -9.35
CA GLU A 39 -6.75 19.84 -9.12
C GLU A 39 -6.81 18.44 -8.50
N PHE A 40 -5.93 17.51 -8.94
CA PHE A 40 -5.81 16.19 -8.30
C PHE A 40 -5.31 16.31 -6.85
N GLU A 41 -4.26 17.09 -6.60
CA GLU A 41 -3.74 17.32 -5.25
C GLU A 41 -4.82 17.90 -4.33
N HIS A 42 -5.59 18.87 -4.82
CA HIS A 42 -6.70 19.47 -4.08
C HIS A 42 -7.82 18.46 -3.79
N ASP A 43 -8.28 17.74 -4.81
CA ASP A 43 -9.38 16.78 -4.69
C ASP A 43 -8.99 15.61 -3.78
N TYR A 44 -7.72 15.13 -3.88
CA TYR A 44 -7.25 14.02 -3.07
C TYR A 44 -6.99 14.43 -1.62
N ALA A 45 -6.42 15.62 -1.36
CA ALA A 45 -6.30 16.16 -0.01
C ALA A 45 -7.66 16.26 0.68
N ARG A 46 -8.67 16.79 -0.03
CA ARG A 46 -10.05 16.86 0.47
C ARG A 46 -10.64 15.47 0.75
N TYR A 47 -10.40 14.49 -0.14
CA TYR A 47 -10.90 13.14 0.02
C TYR A 47 -10.29 12.45 1.24
N ILE A 48 -8.98 12.58 1.43
CA ILE A 48 -8.26 12.02 2.57
C ILE A 48 -8.61 12.78 3.88
N GLY A 49 -8.86 14.08 3.79
CA GLY A 49 -9.14 14.95 4.93
C GLY A 49 -7.89 15.62 5.51
N THR A 50 -6.86 15.85 4.68
CA THR A 50 -5.62 16.57 5.04
C THR A 50 -5.57 17.93 4.37
N ARG A 51 -4.72 18.84 4.91
CA ARG A 51 -4.50 20.17 4.31
C ARG A 51 -3.69 20.11 3.02
N HIS A 52 -2.76 19.15 2.91
CA HIS A 52 -1.83 19.05 1.81
C HIS A 52 -1.85 17.66 1.17
N CYS A 53 -1.76 17.66 -0.15
CA CYS A 53 -1.37 16.53 -0.97
C CYS A 53 -0.30 17.00 -1.95
N ILE A 54 0.79 16.26 -2.09
CA ILE A 54 1.91 16.57 -2.97
C ILE A 54 2.13 15.37 -3.90
N GLY A 55 1.83 15.53 -5.19
CA GLY A 55 2.05 14.50 -6.20
C GLY A 55 3.54 14.25 -6.47
N CYS A 56 3.91 12.98 -6.54
CA CYS A 56 5.27 12.52 -6.81
C CYS A 56 5.30 11.33 -7.78
N GLY A 57 6.48 10.83 -8.11
CA GLY A 57 6.69 9.82 -9.14
C GLY A 57 6.06 8.46 -8.83
N ASN A 58 6.09 8.02 -7.59
CA ASN A 58 5.58 6.71 -7.17
C ASN A 58 5.49 6.62 -5.63
N GLY A 59 4.97 5.47 -5.12
CA GLY A 59 4.79 5.27 -3.68
C GLY A 59 6.09 5.13 -2.89
N LEU A 60 7.15 4.52 -3.46
CA LEU A 60 8.46 4.47 -2.81
C LEU A 60 9.03 5.88 -2.66
N ASP A 61 8.95 6.69 -3.71
CA ASP A 61 9.36 8.09 -3.66
C ASP A 61 8.57 8.87 -2.63
N ALA A 62 7.27 8.63 -2.48
CA ALA A 62 6.45 9.30 -1.47
C ALA A 62 7.01 9.09 -0.05
N LEU A 63 7.29 7.85 0.33
CA LEU A 63 7.87 7.52 1.64
C LEU A 63 9.30 8.05 1.79
N THR A 64 10.12 7.91 0.74
CA THR A 64 11.49 8.44 0.72
C THR A 64 11.51 9.96 0.90
N LEU A 65 10.60 10.68 0.24
CA LEU A 65 10.46 12.13 0.35
C LEU A 65 10.02 12.57 1.75
N ILE A 66 9.07 11.86 2.39
CA ILE A 66 8.64 12.13 3.77
C ILE A 66 9.85 12.04 4.72
N LEU A 67 10.57 10.91 4.69
CA LEU A 67 11.71 10.68 5.56
C LEU A 67 12.83 11.68 5.30
N ARG A 68 13.13 11.95 4.03
CA ARG A 68 14.13 12.97 3.65
C ARG A 68 13.74 14.36 4.13
N ALA A 69 12.49 14.75 3.98
CA ALA A 69 12.01 16.06 4.45
C ALA A 69 12.10 16.18 5.97
N TYR A 70 11.80 15.12 6.72
CA TYR A 70 12.01 15.13 8.18
C TYR A 70 13.48 15.26 8.57
N ILE A 71 14.41 14.69 7.77
CA ILE A 71 15.85 14.91 8.00
C ILE A 71 16.23 16.38 7.74
N GLU A 72 15.78 16.97 6.64
CA GLU A 72 16.06 18.38 6.32
C GLU A 72 15.45 19.35 7.33
N LEU A 73 14.32 18.97 7.94
CA LEU A 73 13.68 19.75 9.03
C LEU A 73 14.30 19.49 10.42
N GLY A 74 15.33 18.65 10.52
CA GLY A 74 15.99 18.31 11.78
C GLY A 74 15.16 17.47 12.75
N ARG A 75 14.09 16.81 12.26
CA ARG A 75 13.22 15.91 13.07
C ARG A 75 13.74 14.47 13.06
N LEU A 76 14.53 14.10 12.07
CA LEU A 76 15.28 12.85 11.94
C LEU A 76 16.73 13.17 11.64
N ALA A 77 17.62 12.23 11.94
CA ALA A 77 19.03 12.27 11.58
C ALA A 77 19.47 10.92 10.99
N GLU A 78 20.52 10.91 10.16
CA GLU A 78 21.11 9.66 9.66
C GLU A 78 21.46 8.74 10.82
N GLY A 79 21.10 7.46 10.71
CA GLY A 79 21.31 6.45 11.77
C GLY A 79 20.17 6.35 12.79
N ASP A 80 19.20 7.24 12.78
CA ASP A 80 17.98 7.10 13.58
C ASP A 80 17.21 5.84 13.18
N GLU A 81 16.49 5.28 14.15
CA GLU A 81 15.74 4.05 13.96
C GLU A 81 14.27 4.35 13.64
N VAL A 82 13.76 3.60 12.65
CA VAL A 82 12.35 3.63 12.24
C VAL A 82 11.78 2.23 12.40
N ILE A 83 10.78 2.07 13.25
CA ILE A 83 10.05 0.81 13.41
C ILE A 83 9.16 0.60 12.19
N VAL A 84 9.23 -0.61 11.58
CA VAL A 84 8.45 -1.00 10.41
C VAL A 84 7.94 -2.44 10.54
N PRO A 85 6.77 -2.80 9.96
CA PRO A 85 6.31 -4.18 9.96
C PRO A 85 7.25 -5.08 9.13
N ALA A 86 7.55 -6.26 9.67
CA ALA A 86 8.51 -7.19 9.08
C ALA A 86 8.02 -7.86 7.78
N ASN A 87 6.69 -7.92 7.57
CA ASN A 87 6.04 -8.57 6.42
C ASN A 87 5.59 -7.60 5.32
N THR A 88 6.02 -6.33 5.39
CA THR A 88 5.61 -5.32 4.39
C THR A 88 6.18 -5.60 3.00
N TYR A 89 5.62 -4.92 1.98
CA TYR A 89 6.31 -4.79 0.71
C TYR A 89 7.64 -4.06 0.91
N ILE A 90 8.67 -4.51 0.20
CA ILE A 90 10.04 -4.03 0.40
C ILE A 90 10.21 -2.51 0.28
N ALA A 91 9.31 -1.81 -0.42
CA ALA A 91 9.37 -0.37 -0.63
C ALA A 91 9.36 0.42 0.69
N SER A 92 8.56 0.01 1.69
CA SER A 92 8.53 0.67 3.01
C SER A 92 9.92 0.64 3.68
N ILE A 93 10.62 -0.48 3.54
CA ILE A 93 11.97 -0.67 4.12
C ILE A 93 13.03 0.05 3.28
N LEU A 94 12.92 0.00 1.94
CA LEU A 94 13.83 0.72 1.04
C LEU A 94 13.79 2.23 1.29
N ALA A 95 12.62 2.82 1.51
CA ALA A 95 12.50 4.24 1.83
C ALA A 95 13.30 4.64 3.07
N VAL A 96 13.32 3.78 4.10
CA VAL A 96 14.10 3.99 5.31
C VAL A 96 15.61 3.89 5.02
N THR A 97 16.04 2.83 4.34
CA THR A 97 17.47 2.58 4.08
C THR A 97 18.06 3.54 3.05
N GLU A 98 17.29 4.00 2.05
CA GLU A 98 17.72 5.06 1.12
C GLU A 98 18.06 6.38 1.83
N ASN A 99 17.37 6.66 2.93
CA ASN A 99 17.62 7.84 3.77
C ASN A 99 18.70 7.62 4.83
N ARG A 100 19.44 6.49 4.77
CA ARG A 100 20.47 6.10 5.76
C ARG A 100 19.91 6.00 7.19
N LEU A 101 18.61 5.79 7.31
CA LEU A 101 17.93 5.44 8.54
C LEU A 101 18.01 3.94 8.76
N LYS A 102 17.78 3.49 9.97
CA LYS A 102 17.85 2.08 10.34
C LYS A 102 16.46 1.50 10.58
N PRO A 103 15.95 0.61 9.71
CA PRO A 103 14.68 -0.05 9.97
C PRO A 103 14.83 -1.07 11.11
N ILE A 104 13.85 -1.01 12.03
CA ILE A 104 13.67 -2.00 13.11
C ILE A 104 12.42 -2.80 12.76
N LEU A 105 12.64 -4.07 12.41
CA LEU A 105 11.58 -4.96 11.96
C LEU A 105 10.79 -5.48 13.16
N VAL A 106 9.47 -5.27 13.14
CA VAL A 106 8.53 -5.78 14.16
C VAL A 106 7.56 -6.74 13.51
N GLU A 107 7.32 -7.89 14.17
CA GLU A 107 6.42 -8.92 13.69
C GLU A 107 4.98 -8.38 13.49
N PRO A 108 4.25 -8.89 12.51
CA PRO A 108 2.83 -8.64 12.37
C PRO A 108 2.00 -9.55 13.28
N ASP A 109 0.75 -9.17 13.50
CA ASP A 109 -0.29 -10.09 13.94
C ASP A 109 -0.72 -10.99 12.77
N ILE A 110 -0.76 -12.30 12.98
CA ILE A 110 -1.02 -13.29 11.92
C ILE A 110 -2.46 -13.23 11.39
N THR A 111 -3.38 -12.63 12.11
CA THR A 111 -4.81 -12.55 11.74
C THR A 111 -5.11 -11.29 10.94
N THR A 112 -4.37 -10.21 11.23
CA THR A 112 -4.57 -8.91 10.57
C THR A 112 -3.54 -8.63 9.48
N TYR A 113 -2.39 -9.30 9.51
CA TYR A 113 -1.21 -9.06 8.70
C TYR A 113 -0.54 -7.69 8.93
N ASN A 114 -1.09 -6.86 9.80
CA ASN A 114 -0.55 -5.56 10.17
C ASN A 114 0.40 -5.68 11.35
N ILE A 115 1.26 -4.68 11.55
CA ILE A 115 2.21 -4.64 12.67
C ILE A 115 1.50 -4.92 14.00
N ASP A 116 2.06 -5.79 14.83
CA ASP A 116 1.51 -6.05 16.17
C ASP A 116 1.85 -4.89 17.12
N ALA A 117 0.82 -4.13 17.50
CA ALA A 117 0.95 -2.99 18.40
C ALA A 117 1.58 -3.36 19.77
N ASN A 118 1.41 -4.62 20.22
CA ASN A 118 1.94 -5.08 21.50
C ASN A 118 3.47 -5.27 21.46
N LEU A 119 4.05 -5.39 20.26
CA LEU A 119 5.48 -5.60 20.08
C LEU A 119 6.25 -4.29 19.81
N ILE A 120 5.55 -3.18 19.53
CA ILE A 120 6.18 -1.91 19.17
C ILE A 120 7.02 -1.35 20.32
N GLU A 121 6.43 -1.29 21.52
CA GLU A 121 7.07 -0.61 22.65
C GLU A 121 8.38 -1.26 23.09
N GLN A 122 8.48 -2.60 23.03
CA GLN A 122 9.72 -3.32 23.35
C GLN A 122 10.82 -3.17 22.28
N ALA A 123 10.47 -2.71 21.08
CA ALA A 123 11.41 -2.44 19.99
C ALA A 123 11.99 -1.00 20.06
N ILE A 124 11.47 -0.14 20.95
CA ILE A 124 11.91 1.24 21.08
C ILE A 124 13.28 1.29 21.79
N THR A 125 14.20 2.03 21.20
CA THR A 125 15.50 2.36 21.76
C THR A 125 15.67 3.88 21.88
N PRO A 126 16.72 4.37 22.54
CA PRO A 126 17.01 5.83 22.57
C PRO A 126 17.23 6.46 21.17
N ARG A 127 17.43 5.65 20.12
CA ARG A 127 17.58 6.13 18.73
C ARG A 127 16.30 6.05 17.91
N THR A 128 15.26 5.41 18.41
CA THR A 128 13.98 5.33 17.69
C THR A 128 13.35 6.71 17.60
N ARG A 129 12.93 7.12 16.40
CA ARG A 129 12.34 8.42 16.12
C ARG A 129 11.00 8.34 15.38
N ALA A 130 10.71 7.21 14.74
CA ALA A 130 9.47 7.05 13.99
C ALA A 130 8.95 5.61 14.05
N VAL A 131 7.63 5.49 13.90
CA VAL A 131 6.93 4.26 13.56
C VAL A 131 6.30 4.46 12.18
N LEU A 132 6.65 3.60 11.22
CA LEU A 132 6.04 3.55 9.92
C LEU A 132 5.09 2.35 9.91
N ILE A 133 3.79 2.62 9.95
CA ILE A 133 2.76 1.58 9.82
C ILE A 133 2.40 1.39 8.35
N VAL A 134 2.05 0.16 7.98
CA VAL A 134 1.61 -0.17 6.62
C VAL A 134 0.20 -0.71 6.68
N HIS A 135 -0.71 -0.09 5.95
CA HIS A 135 -2.10 -0.57 5.82
C HIS A 135 -2.16 -1.71 4.81
N LEU A 136 -1.57 -2.84 5.21
CA LEU A 136 -1.31 -3.96 4.31
C LEU A 136 -2.62 -4.60 3.81
N TYR A 137 -2.64 -4.94 2.53
CA TYR A 137 -3.76 -5.57 1.81
C TYR A 137 -5.05 -4.72 1.77
N GLY A 138 -4.97 -3.47 2.24
CA GLY A 138 -6.12 -2.56 2.29
C GLY A 138 -6.82 -2.51 3.64
N ARG A 139 -6.21 -3.06 4.69
CA ARG A 139 -6.70 -3.04 6.07
C ARG A 139 -6.01 -1.96 6.89
N CYS A 140 -6.77 -1.19 7.65
CA CYS A 140 -6.22 -0.17 8.54
C CYS A 140 -5.29 -0.80 9.59
N ALA A 141 -4.05 -0.32 9.67
CA ALA A 141 -3.06 -0.72 10.67
C ALA A 141 -3.03 0.21 11.87
N TYR A 142 -3.63 1.39 11.77
CA TYR A 142 -3.70 2.34 12.87
C TYR A 142 -4.54 1.77 14.02
N THR A 143 -4.03 1.96 15.24
CA THR A 143 -4.78 1.71 16.47
C THR A 143 -4.54 2.84 17.47
N PRO A 144 -5.49 3.11 18.40
CA PRO A 144 -5.28 4.06 19.49
C PRO A 144 -4.04 3.72 20.34
N GLN A 145 -3.70 2.43 20.46
CA GLN A 145 -2.50 1.97 21.16
C GLN A 145 -1.23 2.45 20.46
N ILE A 146 -1.11 2.30 19.14
CA ILE A 146 0.05 2.78 18.37
C ILE A 146 0.19 4.29 18.52
N ALA A 147 -0.90 5.03 18.35
CA ALA A 147 -0.88 6.47 18.52
C ALA A 147 -0.48 6.90 19.94
N ALA A 148 -0.93 6.17 20.97
CA ALA A 148 -0.54 6.44 22.37
C ALA A 148 0.95 6.15 22.60
N ILE A 149 1.50 5.08 22.03
CA ILE A 149 2.94 4.76 22.08
C ILE A 149 3.73 5.90 21.43
N CYS A 150 3.38 6.29 20.19
CA CYS A 150 4.08 7.38 19.49
C CYS A 150 4.07 8.68 20.30
N ARG A 151 2.92 9.10 20.81
CA ARG A 151 2.83 10.32 21.65
C ARG A 151 3.66 10.22 22.92
N ARG A 152 3.62 9.08 23.63
CA ARG A 152 4.36 8.89 24.89
C ARG A 152 5.87 8.98 24.71
N HIS A 153 6.36 8.46 23.58
CA HIS A 153 7.80 8.40 23.27
C HIS A 153 8.27 9.51 22.32
N GLY A 154 7.39 10.45 21.94
CA GLY A 154 7.73 11.54 21.01
C GLY A 154 8.15 11.06 19.63
N LEU A 155 7.54 9.98 19.13
CA LEU A 155 7.86 9.37 17.84
C LEU A 155 6.92 9.91 16.75
N LEU A 156 7.46 10.10 15.55
CA LEU A 156 6.67 10.36 14.36
C LEU A 156 5.86 9.11 13.99
N LEU A 157 4.60 9.29 13.63
CA LEU A 157 3.75 8.24 13.06
C LEU A 157 3.58 8.46 11.57
N ILE A 158 4.18 7.59 10.75
CA ILE A 158 4.14 7.66 9.29
C ILE A 158 3.27 6.52 8.78
N GLU A 159 2.40 6.80 7.80
CA GLU A 159 1.55 5.80 7.18
C GLU A 159 2.07 5.44 5.78
N ASP A 160 2.24 4.15 5.50
CA ASP A 160 2.28 3.63 4.13
C ASP A 160 0.85 3.26 3.74
N ASN A 161 0.22 4.15 2.97
CA ASN A 161 -1.16 4.01 2.50
C ASN A 161 -1.25 3.47 1.06
N ALA A 162 -0.16 2.88 0.55
CA ALA A 162 -0.07 2.42 -0.84
C ALA A 162 -1.11 1.34 -1.21
N GLN A 163 -1.71 0.67 -0.24
CA GLN A 163 -2.68 -0.41 -0.46
C GLN A 163 -4.07 -0.11 0.13
N ALA A 164 -4.30 1.10 0.69
CA ALA A 164 -5.50 1.34 1.49
C ALA A 164 -6.29 2.59 1.08
N HIS A 165 -6.32 2.92 -0.22
CA HIS A 165 -7.08 4.06 -0.73
C HIS A 165 -8.57 3.91 -0.39
N GLY A 166 -9.10 4.85 0.40
CA GLY A 166 -10.49 4.87 0.87
C GLY A 166 -10.75 4.02 2.12
N CYS A 167 -9.72 3.39 2.71
CA CYS A 167 -9.85 2.73 4.00
C CYS A 167 -10.05 3.76 5.12
N ARG A 168 -10.73 3.37 6.20
CA ARG A 168 -11.08 4.27 7.30
C ARG A 168 -10.76 3.67 8.66
N PHE A 169 -10.56 4.56 9.63
CA PHE A 169 -10.63 4.29 11.05
C PHE A 169 -11.64 5.28 11.66
N GLY A 170 -12.82 4.78 12.04
CA GLY A 170 -13.95 5.65 12.36
C GLY A 170 -14.32 6.53 11.17
N ASP A 171 -14.40 7.84 11.39
CA ASP A 171 -14.76 8.81 10.35
C ASP A 171 -13.54 9.31 9.54
N ALA A 172 -12.31 9.02 9.95
CA ALA A 172 -11.10 9.47 9.29
C ALA A 172 -10.58 8.44 8.27
N HIS A 173 -10.08 8.92 7.12
CA HIS A 173 -9.38 8.05 6.18
C HIS A 173 -7.97 7.70 6.64
N THR A 174 -7.51 6.49 6.31
CA THR A 174 -6.08 6.20 6.33
C THR A 174 -5.36 7.15 5.37
N GLY A 175 -4.18 7.60 5.78
CA GLY A 175 -3.48 8.70 5.11
C GLY A 175 -3.66 10.07 5.78
N ALA A 176 -4.54 10.14 6.83
CA ALA A 176 -4.72 11.31 7.69
C ALA A 176 -4.67 10.95 9.18
N LEU A 177 -4.20 9.75 9.53
CA LEU A 177 -4.19 9.25 10.92
C LEU A 177 -2.85 9.45 11.61
N GLY A 178 -1.77 9.61 10.84
CA GLY A 178 -0.42 9.90 11.29
C GLY A 178 0.02 11.33 10.98
N ASP A 179 1.32 11.60 11.17
CA ASP A 179 1.92 12.91 10.87
C ASP A 179 2.07 13.14 9.35
N ALA A 180 2.27 12.06 8.59
CA ALA A 180 2.35 12.06 7.13
C ALA A 180 2.04 10.68 6.57
N ALA A 181 1.60 10.62 5.32
CA ALA A 181 1.37 9.36 4.62
C ALA A 181 1.91 9.37 3.19
N GLY A 182 2.48 8.21 2.79
CA GLY A 182 2.85 7.93 1.41
C GLY A 182 1.79 7.10 0.70
N HIS A 183 1.48 7.48 -0.54
CA HIS A 183 0.48 6.83 -1.38
C HIS A 183 1.13 6.37 -2.68
N SER A 184 0.71 5.20 -3.17
CA SER A 184 1.10 4.65 -4.47
C SER A 184 -0.11 4.57 -5.38
N PHE A 185 0.00 5.11 -6.57
CA PHE A 185 -1.03 4.98 -7.61
C PHE A 185 -0.58 4.06 -8.74
N TYR A 186 0.30 3.08 -8.46
CA TYR A 186 0.64 2.03 -9.42
C TYR A 186 -0.65 1.45 -10.03
N PRO A 187 -0.68 1.10 -11.33
CA PRO A 187 -1.92 0.73 -12.05
C PRO A 187 -2.78 -0.33 -11.38
N GLY A 188 -2.18 -1.26 -10.64
CA GLY A 188 -2.91 -2.30 -9.91
C GLY A 188 -3.54 -1.86 -8.58
N LYS A 189 -3.31 -0.64 -8.11
CA LYS A 189 -3.88 -0.13 -6.84
C LYS A 189 -5.38 0.16 -6.98
N ASN A 190 -6.10 0.21 -5.84
CA ASN A 190 -7.53 0.52 -5.84
C ASN A 190 -7.80 1.87 -6.52
N LEU A 191 -6.94 2.86 -6.29
CA LEU A 191 -6.85 4.08 -7.06
C LEU A 191 -5.56 4.02 -7.88
N GLY A 192 -5.61 3.44 -9.09
CA GLY A 192 -4.45 3.23 -9.94
C GLY A 192 -4.41 4.17 -11.16
N ALA A 193 -3.26 4.78 -11.43
CA ALA A 193 -2.97 5.53 -12.64
C ALA A 193 -2.81 4.61 -13.87
N LEU A 194 -2.39 5.14 -15.00
CA LEU A 194 -2.00 4.38 -16.20
C LEU A 194 -0.48 4.17 -16.31
N GLY A 195 0.25 4.45 -15.25
CA GLY A 195 1.70 4.31 -15.11
C GLY A 195 2.07 4.54 -13.66
N ASP A 196 3.33 4.88 -13.39
CA ASP A 196 3.77 5.23 -12.05
C ASP A 196 3.21 6.58 -11.63
N ALA A 197 2.75 6.66 -10.38
CA ALA A 197 2.35 7.87 -9.69
C ALA A 197 2.30 7.61 -8.19
N GLY A 198 2.46 8.64 -7.40
CA GLY A 198 2.34 8.63 -5.94
C GLY A 198 1.97 9.99 -5.39
N ALA A 199 1.74 10.06 -4.10
CA ALA A 199 1.56 11.33 -3.40
C ALA A 199 1.98 11.22 -1.93
N VAL A 200 2.26 12.37 -1.33
CA VAL A 200 2.39 12.55 0.12
C VAL A 200 1.19 13.35 0.61
N THR A 201 0.57 12.92 1.71
CA THR A 201 -0.46 13.69 2.43
C THR A 201 0.02 14.05 3.82
N THR A 202 -0.30 15.25 4.29
CA THR A 202 0.05 15.75 5.63
C THR A 202 -0.73 17.02 5.99
N ASP A 203 -0.81 17.31 7.29
CA ASP A 203 -1.29 18.59 7.81
C ASP A 203 -0.15 19.55 8.18
N ASP A 204 1.11 19.13 8.04
CA ASP A 204 2.28 19.95 8.36
C ASP A 204 2.70 20.80 7.16
N ASP A 205 2.53 22.13 7.27
CA ASP A 205 2.88 23.09 6.22
C ASP A 205 4.38 23.04 5.87
N SER A 206 5.24 22.89 6.90
CA SER A 206 6.70 22.83 6.72
C SER A 206 7.11 21.56 5.97
N LEU A 207 6.53 20.41 6.37
CA LEU A 207 6.77 19.15 5.69
C LEU A 207 6.31 19.21 4.23
N ALA A 208 5.09 19.72 3.99
CA ALA A 208 4.53 19.82 2.64
C ALA A 208 5.40 20.69 1.71
N ALA A 209 5.86 21.86 2.19
CA ALA A 209 6.74 22.74 1.45
C ALA A 209 8.09 22.08 1.15
N THR A 210 8.69 21.41 2.14
CA THR A 210 9.98 20.73 2.01
C THR A 210 9.89 19.55 1.06
N VAL A 211 8.85 18.70 1.16
CA VAL A 211 8.58 17.59 0.23
C VAL A 211 8.45 18.10 -1.21
N ARG A 212 7.66 19.16 -1.42
CA ARG A 212 7.47 19.76 -2.76
C ARG A 212 8.78 20.27 -3.37
N ALA A 213 9.64 20.89 -2.56
CA ALA A 213 10.94 21.35 -3.01
C ALA A 213 11.88 20.18 -3.35
N ILE A 214 12.01 19.19 -2.43
CA ILE A 214 12.90 18.04 -2.63
C ILE A 214 12.46 17.24 -3.88
N ALA A 215 11.15 17.03 -4.09
CA ALA A 215 10.62 16.35 -5.26
C ALA A 215 10.91 17.07 -6.58
N ASN A 216 11.23 18.36 -6.54
CA ASN A 216 11.58 19.20 -7.69
C ASN A 216 13.02 19.72 -7.58
N TYR A 217 13.98 18.81 -7.51
CA TYR A 217 15.43 19.08 -7.44
C TYR A 217 15.88 19.89 -6.21
N GLY A 218 15.04 20.06 -5.19
CA GLY A 218 15.34 20.86 -3.99
C GLY A 218 15.05 22.37 -4.16
N SER A 219 14.18 22.72 -5.12
CA SER A 219 13.95 24.12 -5.52
C SER A 219 12.59 24.63 -5.12
N HIS A 220 12.55 25.71 -4.33
CA HIS A 220 11.37 26.54 -4.12
C HIS A 220 11.19 27.61 -5.18
N LYS A 221 12.29 28.07 -5.79
CA LYS A 221 12.30 29.11 -6.81
C LYS A 221 13.19 28.68 -7.97
N LYS A 222 12.71 28.84 -9.20
CA LYS A 222 13.42 28.43 -10.42
C LYS A 222 14.91 28.78 -10.36
N TYR A 223 15.78 27.77 -10.52
CA TYR A 223 17.25 27.85 -10.49
C TYR A 223 17.86 28.19 -9.12
N VAL A 224 17.08 28.17 -8.03
CA VAL A 224 17.59 28.28 -6.65
C VAL A 224 17.27 26.94 -5.94
N PHE A 225 18.31 26.28 -5.43
CA PHE A 225 18.21 24.94 -4.85
C PHE A 225 18.63 25.00 -3.38
N ASP A 226 17.63 24.88 -2.49
CA ASP A 226 17.84 24.95 -1.03
C ASP A 226 18.18 23.57 -0.44
N TYR A 227 17.82 22.50 -1.15
CA TYR A 227 18.05 21.12 -0.74
C TYR A 227 18.70 20.29 -1.84
N CYS A 228 19.41 19.22 -1.46
CA CYS A 228 19.79 18.16 -2.40
C CYS A 228 18.56 17.32 -2.74
N GLY A 229 17.81 17.76 -3.76
CA GLY A 229 16.56 17.13 -4.16
C GLY A 229 16.70 16.08 -5.25
N ARG A 230 15.56 15.57 -5.70
CA ARG A 230 15.44 14.60 -6.78
C ARG A 230 14.37 15.03 -7.79
N ASN A 231 14.30 14.37 -8.92
CA ASN A 231 13.21 14.53 -9.87
C ASN A 231 12.15 13.46 -9.57
N SER A 232 11.11 13.83 -8.82
CA SER A 232 9.99 12.94 -8.48
C SER A 232 8.70 13.74 -8.46
N ARG A 233 8.05 13.85 -9.62
CA ARG A 233 6.82 14.61 -9.83
C ARG A 233 5.77 13.69 -10.45
N ILE A 234 4.51 13.98 -10.18
CA ILE A 234 3.42 13.32 -10.89
C ILE A 234 3.27 13.93 -12.29
N ASP A 235 3.04 13.10 -13.30
CA ASP A 235 2.72 13.56 -14.66
C ASP A 235 1.28 14.04 -14.74
N GLU A 236 1.02 15.10 -15.54
CA GLU A 236 -0.33 15.65 -15.77
C GLU A 236 -1.32 14.58 -16.27
N ILE A 237 -0.86 13.69 -17.15
CA ILE A 237 -1.71 12.60 -17.66
C ILE A 237 -2.15 11.70 -16.51
N GLN A 238 -1.25 11.32 -15.62
CA GLN A 238 -1.59 10.45 -14.50
C GLN A 238 -2.52 11.16 -13.50
N ALA A 239 -2.26 12.44 -13.22
CA ALA A 239 -3.13 13.25 -12.36
C ALA A 239 -4.56 13.38 -12.92
N ALA A 240 -4.70 13.63 -14.22
CA ALA A 240 -5.98 13.71 -14.90
C ALA A 240 -6.76 12.39 -14.83
N VAL A 241 -6.10 11.26 -15.07
CA VAL A 241 -6.67 9.91 -14.95
C VAL A 241 -7.11 9.62 -13.51
N LEU A 242 -6.26 9.94 -12.53
CA LEU A 242 -6.56 9.72 -11.12
C LEU A 242 -7.77 10.53 -10.65
N ARG A 243 -7.95 11.76 -11.13
CA ARG A 243 -9.17 12.56 -10.86
C ARG A 243 -10.45 11.88 -11.37
N VAL A 244 -10.41 11.29 -12.56
CA VAL A 244 -11.54 10.50 -13.07
C VAL A 244 -11.84 9.35 -12.12
N LYS A 245 -10.83 8.52 -11.81
CA LYS A 245 -11.01 7.31 -11.00
C LYS A 245 -11.35 7.61 -9.53
N LEU A 246 -10.89 8.72 -8.97
CA LEU A 246 -11.20 9.12 -7.59
C LEU A 246 -12.72 9.27 -7.36
N ARG A 247 -13.46 9.73 -8.36
CA ARG A 247 -14.93 9.86 -8.28
C ARG A 247 -15.64 8.53 -8.10
N TYR A 248 -14.99 7.44 -8.48
CA TYR A 248 -15.55 6.09 -8.47
C TYR A 248 -14.97 5.20 -7.38
N LEU A 249 -13.95 5.67 -6.67
CA LEU A 249 -13.16 4.86 -5.72
C LEU A 249 -14.03 4.18 -4.65
N ASP A 250 -14.95 4.92 -4.04
CA ASP A 250 -15.80 4.37 -2.97
C ASP A 250 -16.75 3.30 -3.49
N ARG A 251 -17.33 3.49 -4.69
CA ARG A 251 -18.18 2.49 -5.35
C ARG A 251 -17.39 1.23 -5.69
N ASP A 252 -16.18 1.40 -6.24
CA ASP A 252 -15.34 0.30 -6.63
C ASP A 252 -14.79 -0.46 -5.41
N ASN A 253 -14.51 0.24 -4.31
CA ASN A 253 -14.18 -0.37 -3.02
C ASN A 253 -15.38 -1.12 -2.42
N GLN A 254 -16.61 -0.58 -2.55
CA GLN A 254 -17.80 -1.30 -2.10
C GLN A 254 -17.94 -2.63 -2.85
N ARG A 255 -17.74 -2.65 -4.17
CA ARG A 255 -17.78 -3.90 -4.93
C ARG A 255 -16.68 -4.88 -4.48
N ARG A 256 -15.47 -4.40 -4.14
CA ARG A 256 -14.42 -5.26 -3.56
C ARG A 256 -14.85 -5.86 -2.22
N LYS A 257 -15.49 -5.07 -1.37
CA LYS A 257 -16.05 -5.53 -0.09
C LYS A 257 -17.14 -6.58 -0.28
N ASP A 258 -18.00 -6.43 -1.27
CA ASP A 258 -19.07 -7.39 -1.58
C ASP A 258 -18.47 -8.73 -2.04
N ILE A 259 -17.45 -8.70 -2.91
CA ILE A 259 -16.73 -9.89 -3.37
C ILE A 259 -16.00 -10.56 -2.19
N ALA A 260 -15.31 -9.79 -1.38
CA ALA A 260 -14.60 -10.32 -0.20
C ALA A 260 -15.56 -11.00 0.78
N ARG A 261 -16.70 -10.38 1.05
CA ARG A 261 -17.76 -10.98 1.88
C ARG A 261 -18.25 -12.29 1.28
N TYR A 262 -18.50 -12.30 -0.04
CA TYR A 262 -18.89 -13.52 -0.73
C TYR A 262 -17.87 -14.64 -0.52
N TYR A 263 -16.57 -14.35 -0.65
CA TYR A 263 -15.50 -15.33 -0.41
C TYR A 263 -15.48 -15.81 1.05
N LEU A 264 -15.60 -14.89 2.01
CA LEU A 264 -15.64 -15.23 3.44
C LEU A 264 -16.83 -16.13 3.80
N ASP A 265 -17.97 -15.94 3.15
CA ASP A 265 -19.22 -16.66 3.42
C ASP A 265 -19.31 -18.01 2.70
N HIS A 266 -18.58 -18.19 1.57
CA HIS A 266 -18.75 -19.35 0.69
C HIS A 266 -17.50 -20.22 0.51
N ILE A 267 -16.34 -19.79 0.96
CA ILE A 267 -15.14 -20.65 0.97
C ILE A 267 -15.15 -21.49 2.23
N HIS A 268 -15.34 -22.81 2.07
CA HIS A 268 -15.37 -23.77 3.14
C HIS A 268 -14.32 -24.87 2.91
N ASN A 269 -13.09 -24.62 3.36
CA ASN A 269 -12.01 -25.59 3.27
C ASN A 269 -11.15 -25.56 4.53
N PRO A 270 -11.07 -26.66 5.32
CA PRO A 270 -10.30 -26.67 6.57
C PRO A 270 -8.79 -26.52 6.38
N LEU A 271 -8.28 -26.67 5.17
CA LEU A 271 -6.86 -26.52 4.83
C LEU A 271 -6.51 -25.07 4.50
N VAL A 272 -7.51 -24.19 4.37
CA VAL A 272 -7.34 -22.80 3.96
C VAL A 272 -7.79 -21.88 5.10
N ALA A 273 -6.86 -21.08 5.60
CA ALA A 273 -7.18 -20.04 6.56
C ALA A 273 -7.59 -18.76 5.82
N LEU A 274 -8.81 -18.30 6.06
CA LEU A 274 -9.33 -17.05 5.52
C LEU A 274 -8.91 -15.86 6.39
N PRO A 275 -8.79 -14.64 5.82
CA PRO A 275 -8.49 -13.44 6.58
C PRO A 275 -9.64 -13.11 7.57
N ALA A 276 -9.28 -12.67 8.77
CA ALA A 276 -10.26 -12.24 9.76
C ALA A 276 -10.63 -10.76 9.53
N ASP A 277 -11.78 -10.51 8.92
CA ASP A 277 -12.34 -9.16 8.80
C ASP A 277 -13.84 -9.16 9.07
N ARG A 278 -14.18 -9.32 10.35
CA ARG A 278 -15.58 -9.42 10.81
C ARG A 278 -16.38 -8.13 10.59
N ASN A 279 -15.69 -6.97 10.60
CA ASN A 279 -16.32 -5.65 10.50
C ASN A 279 -16.34 -5.12 9.06
N ASN A 280 -15.73 -5.83 8.10
CA ASN A 280 -15.56 -5.38 6.72
C ASN A 280 -14.86 -4.00 6.60
N ASP A 281 -13.85 -3.78 7.44
CA ASP A 281 -13.13 -2.51 7.54
C ASP A 281 -12.06 -2.35 6.44
N SER A 282 -11.68 -3.46 5.78
CA SER A 282 -10.73 -3.45 4.68
C SER A 282 -11.34 -2.93 3.38
N VAL A 283 -10.54 -2.23 2.56
CA VAL A 283 -10.88 -1.91 1.16
C VAL A 283 -10.44 -3.00 0.19
N TRP A 284 -9.89 -4.09 0.71
CA TRP A 284 -9.55 -5.30 -0.02
C TRP A 284 -8.75 -5.03 -1.30
N HIS A 285 -7.61 -4.39 -1.13
CA HIS A 285 -6.65 -4.30 -2.23
C HIS A 285 -6.22 -5.70 -2.69
N ILE A 286 -6.01 -6.58 -1.73
CA ILE A 286 -5.68 -7.99 -1.90
C ILE A 286 -6.60 -8.80 -1.01
N PHE A 287 -7.05 -9.99 -1.47
CA PHE A 287 -7.72 -10.99 -0.66
C PHE A 287 -6.73 -12.12 -0.36
N PRO A 288 -6.01 -12.07 0.77
CA PRO A 288 -5.01 -13.06 1.13
C PRO A 288 -5.68 -14.25 1.80
N ILE A 289 -5.33 -15.47 1.39
CA ILE A 289 -5.62 -16.71 2.10
C ILE A 289 -4.29 -17.34 2.52
N ARG A 290 -4.32 -18.24 3.50
CA ARG A 290 -3.14 -19.00 3.88
C ARG A 290 -3.39 -20.51 3.77
N CYS A 291 -2.42 -21.23 3.20
CA CYS A 291 -2.44 -22.68 3.07
C CYS A 291 -1.04 -23.23 3.32
N ASN A 292 -0.90 -24.32 4.07
CA ASN A 292 0.40 -24.93 4.32
C ASN A 292 1.04 -25.44 3.02
N ASP A 293 0.25 -25.99 2.09
CA ASP A 293 0.70 -26.37 0.75
C ASP A 293 0.16 -25.37 -0.28
N ARG A 294 0.59 -24.10 -0.12
CA ARG A 294 0.19 -22.98 -0.96
C ARG A 294 0.43 -23.26 -2.45
N ASP A 295 1.59 -23.85 -2.78
CA ASP A 295 1.97 -24.05 -4.18
C ASP A 295 1.11 -25.16 -4.84
N ALA A 296 0.67 -26.18 -4.09
CA ALA A 296 -0.28 -27.16 -4.59
C ALA A 296 -1.67 -26.54 -4.80
N LEU A 297 -2.13 -25.70 -3.85
CA LEU A 297 -3.37 -24.94 -4.01
C LEU A 297 -3.32 -24.01 -5.23
N ALA A 298 -2.23 -23.30 -5.45
CA ALA A 298 -2.05 -22.44 -6.61
C ALA A 298 -2.12 -23.24 -7.94
N ARG A 299 -1.47 -24.42 -8.01
CA ARG A 299 -1.57 -25.31 -9.18
C ARG A 299 -3.00 -25.83 -9.41
N HIS A 300 -3.70 -26.22 -8.35
CA HIS A 300 -5.09 -26.66 -8.41
C HIS A 300 -6.02 -25.57 -8.99
N LEU A 301 -5.87 -24.34 -8.51
CA LEU A 301 -6.65 -23.20 -8.99
C LEU A 301 -6.32 -22.87 -10.46
N LEU A 302 -5.03 -22.91 -10.83
CA LEU A 302 -4.61 -22.69 -12.22
C LEU A 302 -5.19 -23.73 -13.17
N GLN A 303 -5.24 -25.02 -12.79
CA GLN A 303 -5.87 -26.11 -13.57
C GLN A 303 -7.37 -25.86 -13.79
N ARG A 304 -8.03 -25.11 -12.88
CA ARG A 304 -9.43 -24.69 -13.00
C ARG A 304 -9.59 -23.34 -13.70
N GLY A 305 -8.51 -22.81 -14.30
CA GLY A 305 -8.52 -21.56 -15.03
C GLY A 305 -8.53 -20.32 -14.15
N ILE A 306 -8.06 -20.41 -12.90
CA ILE A 306 -8.00 -19.30 -11.93
C ILE A 306 -6.53 -18.99 -11.65
N GLN A 307 -6.08 -17.77 -11.98
CA GLN A 307 -4.76 -17.27 -11.66
C GLN A 307 -4.74 -16.71 -10.24
N THR A 308 -3.64 -16.96 -9.53
CA THR A 308 -3.37 -16.42 -8.19
C THR A 308 -2.01 -15.73 -8.16
N LEU A 309 -1.73 -14.97 -7.13
CA LEU A 309 -0.43 -14.31 -6.92
C LEU A 309 -0.01 -14.47 -5.46
N ILE A 310 1.28 -14.27 -5.19
CA ILE A 310 1.83 -14.35 -3.83
C ILE A 310 2.34 -12.96 -3.41
N HIS A 311 1.86 -12.45 -2.30
CA HIS A 311 2.28 -11.16 -1.75
C HIS A 311 2.79 -11.32 -0.30
N TYR A 312 4.11 -11.69 -0.08
CA TYR A 312 5.16 -11.79 -1.13
C TYR A 312 5.91 -13.11 -0.93
N PRO A 313 6.63 -13.66 -1.94
CA PRO A 313 7.22 -15.01 -1.83
C PRO A 313 8.41 -15.09 -0.88
N ILE A 314 9.12 -13.97 -0.63
CA ILE A 314 10.32 -13.92 0.19
C ILE A 314 10.18 -12.78 1.20
N ALA A 315 10.31 -13.08 2.48
CA ALA A 315 10.26 -12.08 3.54
C ALA A 315 11.40 -11.05 3.40
N PRO A 316 11.18 -9.76 3.75
CA PRO A 316 12.16 -8.71 3.57
C PRO A 316 13.53 -9.01 4.17
N HIS A 317 13.60 -9.56 5.39
CA HIS A 317 14.86 -9.92 6.07
C HIS A 317 15.57 -11.14 5.44
N ARG A 318 14.91 -11.86 4.52
CA ARG A 318 15.49 -12.98 3.76
C ARG A 318 15.92 -12.57 2.35
N GLN A 319 15.69 -11.31 1.95
CA GLN A 319 16.10 -10.79 0.65
C GLN A 319 17.62 -10.61 0.58
N ARG A 320 18.19 -10.86 -0.60
CA ARG A 320 19.66 -10.76 -0.82
C ARG A 320 20.21 -9.35 -0.56
N CYS A 321 19.42 -8.31 -0.81
CA CYS A 321 19.81 -6.93 -0.53
C CYS A 321 19.92 -6.62 0.96
N TYR A 322 19.32 -7.45 1.82
CA TYR A 322 19.36 -7.35 3.29
C TYR A 322 19.98 -8.58 3.94
N LEU A 323 21.01 -9.16 3.32
CA LEU A 323 21.69 -10.36 3.82
C LEU A 323 22.21 -10.21 5.27
N ALA A 324 22.56 -8.99 5.67
CA ALA A 324 22.95 -8.67 7.05
C ALA A 324 21.86 -9.02 8.09
N TRP A 325 20.59 -9.12 7.68
CA TRP A 325 19.46 -9.48 8.56
C TRP A 325 19.10 -10.97 8.53
N SER A 326 19.83 -11.79 7.78
CA SER A 326 19.58 -13.23 7.67
C SER A 326 19.62 -13.99 9.00
N HIS A 327 20.27 -13.42 10.02
CA HIS A 327 20.32 -13.95 11.39
C HIS A 327 19.04 -13.69 12.20
N LEU A 328 18.16 -12.76 11.76
CA LEU A 328 16.91 -12.47 12.46
C LEU A 328 15.96 -13.67 12.33
N SER A 329 15.28 -13.99 13.43
CA SER A 329 14.18 -14.95 13.46
C SER A 329 12.86 -14.19 13.62
N LEU A 330 12.02 -14.24 12.60
CA LEU A 330 10.73 -13.57 12.53
C LEU A 330 9.66 -14.60 12.11
N PRO A 331 9.29 -15.52 13.04
CA PRO A 331 8.52 -16.71 12.71
C PRO A 331 7.12 -16.42 12.15
N ILE A 332 6.44 -15.38 12.61
CA ILE A 332 5.11 -15.01 12.09
C ILE A 332 5.23 -14.48 10.68
N THR A 333 6.19 -13.58 10.43
CA THR A 333 6.50 -13.07 9.10
C THR A 333 6.86 -14.22 8.15
N GLU A 334 7.76 -15.10 8.55
CA GLU A 334 8.20 -16.25 7.74
C GLU A 334 7.01 -17.18 7.42
N GLN A 335 6.15 -17.45 8.39
CA GLN A 335 4.94 -18.24 8.20
C GLN A 335 3.99 -17.59 7.19
N ILE A 336 3.74 -16.28 7.29
CA ILE A 336 2.89 -15.57 6.34
C ILE A 336 3.46 -15.71 4.93
N HIS A 337 4.74 -15.42 4.73
CA HIS A 337 5.38 -15.49 3.42
C HIS A 337 5.44 -16.93 2.83
N ALA A 338 5.46 -17.95 3.68
CA ALA A 338 5.41 -19.33 3.24
C ALA A 338 3.99 -19.79 2.84
N GLN A 339 2.94 -19.23 3.46
CA GLN A 339 1.57 -19.73 3.35
C GLN A 339 0.64 -18.85 2.52
N GLU A 340 0.95 -17.55 2.35
CA GLU A 340 0.05 -16.60 1.71
C GLU A 340 -0.13 -16.89 0.23
N LEU A 341 -1.40 -16.85 -0.21
CA LEU A 341 -1.83 -16.89 -1.61
C LEU A 341 -2.97 -15.90 -1.80
N SER A 342 -2.82 -15.01 -2.77
CA SER A 342 -3.81 -13.98 -3.07
C SER A 342 -4.78 -14.44 -4.14
N LEU A 343 -6.07 -14.39 -3.85
CA LEU A 343 -7.15 -14.71 -4.78
C LEU A 343 -7.48 -13.50 -5.68
N PRO A 344 -8.02 -13.74 -6.90
CA PRO A 344 -8.54 -12.66 -7.73
C PRO A 344 -9.60 -11.85 -6.99
N LEU A 345 -9.40 -10.53 -6.93
CA LEU A 345 -10.37 -9.60 -6.37
C LEU A 345 -10.25 -8.26 -7.07
N ALA A 346 -11.25 -7.93 -7.90
CA ALA A 346 -11.31 -6.67 -8.62
C ALA A 346 -12.77 -6.27 -8.89
N PRO A 347 -13.11 -4.97 -8.94
CA PRO A 347 -14.50 -4.53 -9.06
C PRO A 347 -15.19 -4.93 -10.37
N TYR A 348 -14.43 -5.30 -11.39
CA TYR A 348 -14.96 -5.80 -12.67
C TYR A 348 -15.33 -7.29 -12.67
N LEU A 349 -15.03 -8.06 -11.62
CA LEU A 349 -15.38 -9.47 -11.56
C LEU A 349 -16.89 -9.65 -11.50
N SER A 350 -17.42 -10.57 -12.32
CA SER A 350 -18.81 -10.98 -12.25
C SER A 350 -19.08 -11.87 -11.03
N ASP A 351 -20.33 -11.96 -10.62
CA ASP A 351 -20.73 -12.87 -9.53
C ASP A 351 -20.43 -14.32 -9.86
N GLU A 352 -20.54 -14.70 -11.14
CA GLU A 352 -20.19 -16.02 -11.63
C GLU A 352 -18.69 -16.31 -11.51
N GLU A 353 -17.81 -15.34 -11.86
CA GLU A 353 -16.37 -15.48 -11.66
C GLU A 353 -16.04 -15.62 -10.16
N CYS A 354 -16.71 -14.86 -9.29
CA CYS A 354 -16.54 -14.96 -7.83
C CYS A 354 -16.98 -16.33 -7.30
N ARG A 355 -18.11 -16.87 -7.80
CA ARG A 355 -18.60 -18.20 -7.44
C ARG A 355 -17.60 -19.28 -7.83
N GLN A 356 -17.07 -19.25 -9.04
CA GLN A 356 -16.07 -20.20 -9.54
C GLN A 356 -14.80 -20.20 -8.68
N VAL A 357 -14.34 -19.02 -8.24
CA VAL A 357 -13.18 -18.91 -7.34
C VAL A 357 -13.48 -19.56 -6.00
N ALA A 358 -14.62 -19.26 -5.38
CA ALA A 358 -14.98 -19.79 -4.07
C ALA A 358 -15.15 -21.31 -4.08
N GLU A 359 -15.82 -21.86 -5.11
CA GLU A 359 -16.00 -23.30 -5.31
C GLU A 359 -14.65 -24.00 -5.50
N ALA A 360 -13.78 -23.44 -6.36
CA ALA A 360 -12.48 -24.04 -6.64
C ALA A 360 -11.56 -24.10 -5.41
N VAL A 361 -11.62 -23.07 -4.54
CA VAL A 361 -10.86 -23.09 -3.27
C VAL A 361 -11.48 -24.10 -2.29
N SER A 362 -12.81 -24.18 -2.22
CA SER A 362 -13.52 -25.12 -1.34
C SER A 362 -13.26 -26.58 -1.73
N ASP A 363 -13.19 -26.88 -3.00
CA ASP A 363 -12.94 -28.23 -3.54
C ASP A 363 -11.47 -28.67 -3.44
N TYR A 364 -10.54 -27.79 -3.03
CA TYR A 364 -9.14 -28.19 -2.94
C TYR A 364 -8.95 -29.28 -1.90
N SER A 365 -8.38 -30.40 -2.33
CA SER A 365 -7.83 -31.44 -1.47
C SER A 365 -6.43 -31.81 -1.96
N PRO A 366 -5.47 -32.03 -1.05
CA PRO A 366 -4.16 -32.51 -1.46
C PRO A 366 -4.34 -33.82 -2.23
N SER A 367 -3.78 -33.90 -3.43
CA SER A 367 -3.68 -35.20 -4.11
C SER A 367 -2.91 -36.14 -3.19
N ASN A 368 -3.44 -37.34 -2.96
CA ASN A 368 -2.76 -38.45 -2.30
C ASN A 368 -1.57 -38.92 -3.16
N GLY A 369 -0.64 -38.02 -3.44
CA GLY A 369 0.63 -38.32 -4.06
C GLY A 369 1.61 -38.74 -2.97
N ASN A 370 1.92 -40.04 -2.96
CA ASN A 370 3.01 -40.72 -2.26
C ASN A 370 3.84 -39.81 -1.35
N ARG A 371 3.58 -39.91 -0.04
CA ARG A 371 4.65 -39.56 0.93
C ARG A 371 5.83 -40.47 0.64
N PRO A 372 7.04 -39.93 0.44
CA PRO A 372 8.23 -40.74 0.30
C PRO A 372 8.51 -41.54 1.57
#